data_214bbf86763d4edb3b9575db1964b2c6
#
_entry.id   214bbf86763d4edb3b9575db1964b2c6
#
_cell.length_a   1.000
_cell.length_b   1.000
_cell.length_c   1.000
_cell.angle_alpha   90.00
_cell.angle_beta   90.00
_cell.angle_gamma   90.00
#
_symmetry.space_group_name_H-M   'P 1'
#
loop_
_entity.id
_entity.type
_entity.pdbx_description
1 polymer ?
#
loop_
_entity_poly.entity_id
_entity_poly.type
_entity_poly.pdbx_seq_one_letter_code
_entity_poly.pdbx_strand_id
1 'polypeptide(L)'
;MKKLVIVGCGRLGGIVAEAVIKGILPEYDLVGVYSRTVSKAESMAARMQEQGKPCLACTTIADLLALKPDYLVEAASPAAMRELAIPTLKNGTSIVTLSIGALADDDFYLEVSETAKAHGTRVYLASGATGGFDVLRTASLMGNATAKFFNEKGPNALKGTPVYDESLQTEQRTVFSGSATEAI
;
A
#
# COMPACT_ATOMS: atom_id res chain seq x y z
N MET A 1 16.84 -2.91 -15.83
CA MET A 1 16.19 -2.30 -14.66
C MET A 1 14.84 -2.95 -14.49
N LYS A 2 14.34 -3.03 -13.25
CA LYS A 2 13.03 -3.61 -12.96
C LYS A 2 11.93 -2.58 -13.18
N LYS A 3 10.85 -2.98 -13.80
CA LYS A 3 9.70 -2.10 -14.05
C LYS A 3 8.84 -2.00 -12.80
N LEU A 4 8.59 -0.77 -12.37
CA LEU A 4 7.73 -0.42 -11.26
C LEU A 4 6.49 0.30 -11.78
N VAL A 5 5.33 0.03 -11.17
CA VAL A 5 4.11 0.81 -11.37
C VAL A 5 3.51 1.20 -10.03
N ILE A 6 2.73 2.28 -10.00
CA ILE A 6 2.07 2.78 -8.78
C ILE A 6 0.57 2.84 -8.98
N VAL A 7 -0.18 2.30 -8.04
CA VAL A 7 -1.62 2.51 -7.88
C VAL A 7 -1.85 3.40 -6.67
N GLY A 8 -2.48 4.56 -6.89
CA GLY A 8 -2.70 5.57 -5.86
C GLY A 8 -1.71 6.73 -5.94
N CYS A 9 -2.04 7.75 -6.73
CA CYS A 9 -1.23 8.95 -6.93
C CYS A 9 -1.50 10.02 -5.86
N GLY A 10 -1.65 9.59 -4.61
CA GLY A 10 -1.76 10.46 -3.43
C GLY A 10 -0.39 10.79 -2.84
N ARG A 11 -0.40 11.22 -1.56
CA ARG A 11 0.82 11.59 -0.85
C ARG A 11 1.86 10.47 -0.83
N LEU A 12 1.45 9.25 -0.48
CA LEU A 12 2.38 8.12 -0.33
C LEU A 12 2.94 7.64 -1.68
N GLY A 13 2.07 7.50 -2.70
CA GLY A 13 2.54 7.21 -4.07
C GLY A 13 3.49 8.29 -4.60
N GLY A 14 3.22 9.57 -4.26
CA GLY A 14 4.10 10.69 -4.59
C GLY A 14 5.50 10.58 -3.97
N ILE A 15 5.61 10.07 -2.74
CA ILE A 15 6.90 9.82 -2.08
C ILE A 15 7.71 8.77 -2.84
N VAL A 16 7.05 7.69 -3.30
CA VAL A 16 7.71 6.63 -4.08
C VAL A 16 8.19 7.17 -5.44
N ALA A 17 7.34 7.94 -6.15
CA ALA A 17 7.71 8.58 -7.41
C ALA A 17 8.90 9.53 -7.22
N GLU A 18 8.91 10.32 -6.15
CA GLU A 18 10.01 11.22 -5.81
C GLU A 18 11.32 10.47 -5.51
N ALA A 19 11.23 9.30 -4.86
CA ALA A 19 12.40 8.45 -4.61
C ALA A 19 13.04 7.95 -5.92
N VAL A 20 12.21 7.61 -6.93
CA VAL A 20 12.70 7.25 -8.27
C VAL A 20 13.32 8.47 -8.98
N ILE A 21 12.70 9.65 -8.88
CA ILE A 21 13.23 10.90 -9.45
C ILE A 21 14.61 11.21 -8.86
N LYS A 22 14.76 11.12 -7.55
CA LYS A 22 16.01 11.40 -6.83
C LYS A 22 17.10 10.31 -6.98
N GLY A 23 16.81 9.23 -7.70
CA GLY A 23 17.75 8.11 -7.86
C GLY A 23 17.99 7.29 -6.59
N ILE A 24 17.10 7.38 -5.60
CA ILE A 24 17.16 6.55 -4.37
C ILE A 24 16.83 5.08 -4.68
N LEU A 25 16.07 4.85 -5.76
CA LEU A 25 15.71 3.54 -6.25
C LEU A 25 16.35 3.28 -7.64
N PRO A 26 17.68 3.17 -7.72
CA PRO A 26 18.40 3.16 -9.01
C PRO A 26 18.14 1.90 -9.85
N GLU A 27 17.64 0.83 -9.25
CA GLU A 27 17.35 -0.44 -9.92
C GLU A 27 15.95 -0.49 -10.56
N TYR A 28 15.13 0.55 -10.34
CA TYR A 28 13.71 0.57 -10.74
C TYR A 28 13.40 1.70 -11.70
N ASP A 29 12.63 1.38 -12.75
CA ASP A 29 11.99 2.33 -13.65
C ASP A 29 10.50 2.43 -13.34
N LEU A 30 10.01 3.60 -12.96
CA LEU A 30 8.58 3.85 -12.82
C LEU A 30 7.97 4.06 -14.21
N VAL A 31 7.38 3.01 -14.77
CA VAL A 31 6.88 2.99 -16.16
C VAL A 31 5.40 3.36 -16.29
N GLY A 32 4.64 3.30 -15.19
CA GLY A 32 3.21 3.64 -15.24
C GLY A 32 2.62 3.93 -13.87
N VAL A 33 1.57 4.74 -13.89
CA VAL A 33 0.82 5.13 -12.68
C VAL A 33 -0.68 5.09 -12.96
N TYR A 34 -1.46 4.75 -11.95
CA TYR A 34 -2.91 4.73 -11.99
C TYR A 34 -3.51 5.36 -10.75
N SER A 35 -4.59 6.10 -10.94
CA SER A 35 -5.40 6.64 -9.85
C SER A 35 -6.87 6.77 -10.30
N ARG A 36 -7.82 6.54 -9.39
CA ARG A 36 -9.24 6.84 -9.65
C ARG A 36 -9.48 8.29 -10.05
N THR A 37 -8.67 9.21 -9.55
CA THR A 37 -8.65 10.61 -10.01
C THR A 37 -7.63 10.72 -11.13
N VAL A 38 -8.10 10.70 -12.38
CA VAL A 38 -7.25 10.69 -13.60
C VAL A 38 -6.22 11.80 -13.59
N SER A 39 -6.62 13.03 -13.24
CA SER A 39 -5.71 14.18 -13.19
C SER A 39 -4.51 14.02 -12.24
N LYS A 40 -4.65 13.21 -11.17
CA LYS A 40 -3.52 12.89 -10.28
C LYS A 40 -2.53 11.94 -10.94
N ALA A 41 -3.01 10.98 -11.72
CA ALA A 41 -2.14 10.08 -12.48
C ALA A 41 -1.40 10.84 -13.58
N GLU A 42 -2.11 11.69 -14.32
CA GLU A 42 -1.52 12.56 -15.35
C GLU A 42 -0.45 13.49 -14.78
N SER A 43 -0.75 14.17 -13.67
CA SER A 43 0.21 15.05 -13.00
C SER A 43 1.46 14.29 -12.53
N MET A 44 1.30 13.08 -11.98
CA MET A 44 2.45 12.28 -11.56
C MET A 44 3.28 11.81 -12.76
N ALA A 45 2.65 11.34 -13.83
CA ALA A 45 3.33 10.93 -15.06
C ALA A 45 4.08 12.10 -15.70
N ALA A 46 3.46 13.29 -15.78
CA ALA A 46 4.09 14.49 -16.31
C ALA A 46 5.36 14.86 -15.51
N ARG A 47 5.31 14.84 -14.19
CA ARG A 47 6.49 15.09 -13.33
C ARG A 47 7.63 14.11 -13.61
N MET A 48 7.32 12.83 -13.85
CA MET A 48 8.34 11.84 -14.25
C MET A 48 8.95 12.18 -15.59
N GLN A 49 8.11 12.52 -16.57
CA GLN A 49 8.55 12.85 -17.94
C GLN A 49 9.41 14.12 -17.99
N GLU A 50 9.09 15.15 -17.19
CA GLU A 50 9.90 16.37 -17.02
C GLU A 50 11.33 16.07 -16.52
N GLN A 51 11.50 14.96 -15.80
CA GLN A 51 12.80 14.48 -15.33
C GLN A 51 13.45 13.45 -16.30
N GLY A 52 12.96 13.38 -17.53
CA GLY A 52 13.46 12.46 -18.55
C GLY A 52 13.17 10.98 -18.28
N LYS A 53 12.21 10.69 -17.40
CA LYS A 53 11.80 9.32 -17.05
C LYS A 53 10.46 8.99 -17.70
N PRO A 54 10.42 8.12 -18.73
CA PRO A 54 9.15 7.74 -19.40
C PRO A 54 8.20 7.08 -18.40
N CYS A 55 7.01 7.66 -18.23
CA CYS A 55 5.98 7.14 -17.36
C CYS A 55 4.60 7.40 -17.97
N LEU A 56 3.72 6.42 -17.97
CA LEU A 56 2.37 6.51 -18.51
C LEU A 56 1.33 6.71 -17.42
N ALA A 57 0.40 7.62 -17.65
CA ALA A 57 -0.83 7.71 -16.87
C ALA A 57 -1.83 6.70 -17.45
N CYS A 58 -2.05 5.59 -16.74
CA CYS A 58 -2.99 4.56 -17.16
C CYS A 58 -4.40 4.87 -16.68
N THR A 59 -5.41 4.50 -17.47
CA THR A 59 -6.83 4.73 -17.14
C THR A 59 -7.49 3.52 -16.49
N THR A 60 -6.89 2.34 -16.63
CA THR A 60 -7.35 1.10 -16.00
C THR A 60 -6.18 0.33 -15.39
N ILE A 61 -6.49 -0.57 -14.45
CA ILE A 61 -5.51 -1.53 -13.92
C ILE A 61 -5.01 -2.47 -15.04
N ALA A 62 -5.87 -2.84 -15.97
CA ALA A 62 -5.47 -3.68 -17.11
C ALA A 62 -4.40 -3.02 -17.98
N ASP A 63 -4.54 -1.71 -18.29
CA ASP A 63 -3.53 -0.95 -19.01
C ASP A 63 -2.19 -0.92 -18.26
N LEU A 64 -2.27 -0.74 -16.93
CA LEU A 64 -1.09 -0.72 -16.07
C LEU A 64 -0.36 -2.06 -16.09
N LEU A 65 -1.09 -3.17 -16.00
CA LEU A 65 -0.55 -4.53 -16.03
C LEU A 65 -0.05 -4.94 -17.45
N ALA A 66 -0.60 -4.35 -18.51
CA ALA A 66 -0.12 -4.55 -19.89
C ALA A 66 1.33 -4.06 -20.09
N LEU A 67 1.83 -3.15 -19.23
CA LEU A 67 3.23 -2.73 -19.22
C LEU A 67 4.20 -3.82 -18.76
N LYS A 68 3.67 -4.95 -18.28
CA LYS A 68 4.45 -6.08 -17.72
C LYS A 68 5.41 -5.61 -16.61
N PRO A 69 4.89 -5.01 -15.52
CA PRO A 69 5.73 -4.59 -14.42
C PRO A 69 6.23 -5.78 -13.60
N ASP A 70 7.44 -5.66 -13.05
CA ASP A 70 7.97 -6.59 -12.04
C ASP A 70 7.31 -6.36 -10.68
N TYR A 71 7.04 -5.08 -10.36
CA TYR A 71 6.46 -4.67 -9.09
C TYR A 71 5.34 -3.63 -9.26
N LEU A 72 4.31 -3.79 -8.44
CA LEU A 72 3.23 -2.81 -8.27
C LEU A 72 3.25 -2.31 -6.83
N VAL A 73 3.39 -0.99 -6.65
CA VAL A 73 3.19 -0.34 -5.35
C VAL A 73 1.74 0.08 -5.22
N GLU A 74 1.03 -0.49 -4.25
CA GLU A 74 -0.32 -0.12 -3.89
C GLU A 74 -0.29 0.90 -2.73
N ALA A 75 -0.74 2.11 -2.98
CA ALA A 75 -0.78 3.24 -2.05
C ALA A 75 -2.13 3.97 -2.11
N ALA A 76 -3.22 3.23 -2.33
CA ALA A 76 -4.56 3.77 -2.54
C ALA A 76 -5.51 3.50 -1.38
N SER A 77 -5.96 2.25 -1.21
CA SER A 77 -6.88 1.87 -0.15
C SER A 77 -7.03 0.34 -0.02
N PRO A 78 -7.53 -0.19 1.13
CA PRO A 78 -7.85 -1.61 1.26
C PRO A 78 -8.81 -2.12 0.19
N ALA A 79 -9.80 -1.34 -0.22
CA ALA A 79 -10.72 -1.71 -1.31
C ALA A 79 -9.98 -1.87 -2.64
N ALA A 80 -9.07 -0.94 -2.99
CA ALA A 80 -8.25 -1.06 -4.18
C ALA A 80 -7.34 -2.29 -4.13
N MET A 81 -6.73 -2.59 -2.97
CA MET A 81 -5.91 -3.79 -2.79
C MET A 81 -6.72 -5.07 -3.05
N ARG A 82 -7.98 -5.14 -2.57
CA ARG A 82 -8.86 -6.30 -2.81
C ARG A 82 -9.16 -6.50 -4.31
N GLU A 83 -9.37 -5.43 -5.05
CA GLU A 83 -9.67 -5.48 -6.49
C GLU A 83 -8.44 -5.88 -7.32
N LEU A 84 -7.26 -5.35 -6.98
CA LEU A 84 -6.07 -5.48 -7.84
C LEU A 84 -5.16 -6.67 -7.51
N ALA A 85 -5.22 -7.23 -6.30
CA ALA A 85 -4.23 -8.21 -5.86
C ALA A 85 -4.17 -9.44 -6.77
N ILE A 86 -5.29 -10.11 -6.95
CA ILE A 86 -5.35 -11.36 -7.71
C ILE A 86 -4.94 -11.17 -9.19
N PRO A 87 -5.52 -10.21 -9.94
CA PRO A 87 -5.08 -9.98 -11.32
C PRO A 87 -3.60 -9.58 -11.44
N THR A 88 -3.07 -8.82 -10.49
CA THR A 88 -1.66 -8.42 -10.47
C THR A 88 -0.74 -9.62 -10.28
N LEU A 89 -1.02 -10.47 -9.30
CA LEU A 89 -0.21 -11.67 -9.02
C LEU A 89 -0.27 -12.66 -10.18
N LYS A 90 -1.45 -12.87 -10.77
CA LYS A 90 -1.63 -13.70 -11.98
C LYS A 90 -0.89 -13.15 -13.20
N ASN A 91 -0.67 -11.84 -13.26
CA ASN A 91 0.14 -11.20 -14.32
C ASN A 91 1.66 -11.45 -14.16
N GLY A 92 2.09 -12.09 -13.07
CA GLY A 92 3.51 -12.30 -12.74
C GLY A 92 4.15 -11.07 -12.06
N THR A 93 3.34 -10.16 -11.54
CA THR A 93 3.79 -8.92 -10.88
C THR A 93 3.71 -9.06 -9.38
N SER A 94 4.80 -8.78 -8.67
CA SER A 94 4.80 -8.74 -7.20
C SER A 94 4.22 -7.43 -6.68
N ILE A 95 3.60 -7.46 -5.49
CA ILE A 95 2.92 -6.30 -4.91
C ILE A 95 3.70 -5.81 -3.69
N VAL A 96 3.84 -4.50 -3.55
CA VAL A 96 4.22 -3.81 -2.30
C VAL A 96 2.99 -3.01 -1.86
N THR A 97 2.32 -3.42 -0.78
CA THR A 97 1.09 -2.75 -0.31
C THR A 97 1.30 -1.95 0.96
N LEU A 98 0.67 -0.77 1.00
CA LEU A 98 0.52 0.04 2.20
C LEU A 98 -0.86 -0.19 2.86
N SER A 99 -1.76 -0.90 2.18
CA SER A 99 -3.14 -1.15 2.64
C SER A 99 -3.27 -2.52 3.31
N ILE A 100 -2.47 -2.75 4.36
CA ILE A 100 -2.35 -4.05 5.07
C ILE A 100 -3.71 -4.55 5.58
N GLY A 101 -4.59 -3.65 6.02
CA GLY A 101 -5.93 -3.99 6.51
C GLY A 101 -6.81 -4.76 5.51
N ALA A 102 -6.47 -4.74 4.21
CA ALA A 102 -7.16 -5.58 3.23
C ALA A 102 -6.96 -7.09 3.50
N LEU A 103 -5.83 -7.45 4.09
CA LEU A 103 -5.43 -8.85 4.37
C LEU A 103 -5.89 -9.35 5.75
N ALA A 104 -6.70 -8.57 6.45
CA ALA A 104 -7.29 -8.97 7.72
C ALA A 104 -8.45 -9.97 7.58
N ASP A 105 -8.97 -10.11 6.38
CA ASP A 105 -9.94 -11.13 5.98
C ASP A 105 -9.17 -12.41 5.62
N ASP A 106 -9.42 -13.47 6.38
CA ASP A 106 -8.66 -14.73 6.27
C ASP A 106 -8.84 -15.41 4.90
N ASP A 107 -10.03 -15.37 4.33
CA ASP A 107 -10.30 -15.97 3.02
C ASP A 107 -9.54 -15.21 1.92
N PHE A 108 -9.58 -13.89 1.95
CA PHE A 108 -8.82 -13.07 1.00
C PHE A 108 -7.30 -13.22 1.20
N TYR A 109 -6.83 -13.32 2.44
CA TYR A 109 -5.42 -13.59 2.73
C TYR A 109 -4.96 -14.92 2.14
N LEU A 110 -5.76 -15.98 2.31
CA LEU A 110 -5.47 -17.30 1.76
C LEU A 110 -5.44 -17.26 0.23
N GLU A 111 -6.45 -16.67 -0.42
CA GLU A 111 -6.51 -16.52 -1.87
C GLU A 111 -5.28 -15.80 -2.43
N VAL A 112 -4.90 -14.67 -1.81
CA VAL A 112 -3.70 -13.90 -2.19
C VAL A 112 -2.43 -14.73 -2.03
N SER A 113 -2.30 -15.44 -0.90
CA SER A 113 -1.13 -16.26 -0.59
C SER A 113 -0.96 -17.42 -1.57
N GLU A 114 -2.05 -18.14 -1.88
CA GLU A 114 -2.05 -19.23 -2.83
C GLU A 114 -1.77 -18.75 -4.26
N THR A 115 -2.41 -17.65 -4.67
CA THR A 115 -2.17 -17.05 -5.99
C THR A 115 -0.72 -16.62 -6.14
N ALA A 116 -0.15 -15.97 -5.13
CA ALA A 116 1.26 -15.56 -5.16
C ALA A 116 2.20 -16.77 -5.32
N LYS A 117 1.98 -17.84 -4.57
CA LYS A 117 2.75 -19.08 -4.67
C LYS A 117 2.63 -19.73 -6.05
N ALA A 118 1.41 -19.82 -6.58
CA ALA A 118 1.14 -20.45 -7.87
C ALA A 118 1.80 -19.72 -9.04
N HIS A 119 1.98 -18.39 -8.93
CA HIS A 119 2.54 -17.56 -9.99
C HIS A 119 3.99 -17.11 -9.72
N GLY A 120 4.64 -17.60 -8.66
CA GLY A 120 6.03 -17.25 -8.31
C GLY A 120 6.21 -15.77 -7.94
N THR A 121 5.14 -15.12 -7.52
CA THR A 121 5.09 -13.71 -7.10
C THR A 121 5.08 -13.57 -5.59
N ARG A 122 5.16 -12.32 -5.10
CA ARG A 122 5.17 -12.02 -3.66
C ARG A 122 4.32 -10.78 -3.34
N VAL A 123 3.79 -10.76 -2.13
CA VAL A 123 3.20 -9.56 -1.53
C VAL A 123 4.10 -9.11 -0.38
N TYR A 124 4.61 -7.89 -0.49
CA TYR A 124 5.43 -7.24 0.52
C TYR A 124 4.56 -6.25 1.31
N LEU A 125 4.55 -6.41 2.60
CA LEU A 125 3.77 -5.55 3.51
C LEU A 125 4.67 -4.42 4.01
N ALA A 126 4.30 -3.19 3.71
CA ALA A 126 4.98 -2.04 4.28
C ALA A 126 4.53 -1.85 5.74
N SER A 127 5.47 -1.72 6.66
CA SER A 127 5.16 -1.53 8.09
C SER A 127 4.45 -0.20 8.40
N GLY A 128 4.46 0.74 7.45
CA GLY A 128 3.85 2.06 7.62
C GLY A 128 4.49 2.85 8.76
N ALA A 129 3.66 3.40 9.62
CA ALA A 129 4.11 4.16 10.79
C ALA A 129 4.49 3.27 12.00
N THR A 130 4.29 1.94 11.91
CA THR A 130 4.57 1.01 13.01
C THR A 130 5.96 0.42 12.85
N GLY A 131 6.85 0.63 13.82
CA GLY A 131 8.16 0.00 13.89
C GLY A 131 8.18 -1.24 14.80
N GLY A 132 9.32 -1.92 14.89
CA GLY A 132 9.55 -3.00 15.85
C GLY A 132 8.91 -4.35 15.49
N PHE A 133 8.47 -4.57 14.25
CA PHE A 133 7.93 -5.87 13.84
C PHE A 133 8.93 -7.01 13.90
N ASP A 134 10.21 -6.73 13.72
CA ASP A 134 11.31 -7.66 13.91
C ASP A 134 11.43 -8.11 15.37
N VAL A 135 11.34 -7.15 16.31
CA VAL A 135 11.32 -7.42 17.76
C VAL A 135 10.07 -8.22 18.14
N LEU A 136 8.89 -7.81 17.64
CA LEU A 136 7.64 -8.52 17.88
C LEU A 136 7.70 -9.97 17.39
N ARG A 137 8.24 -10.19 16.19
CA ARG A 137 8.43 -11.52 15.62
C ARG A 137 9.35 -12.38 16.49
N THR A 138 10.46 -11.81 16.93
CA THR A 138 11.39 -12.51 17.82
C THR A 138 10.75 -12.87 19.14
N ALA A 139 10.05 -11.92 19.77
CA ALA A 139 9.32 -12.15 21.03
C ALA A 139 8.25 -13.25 20.89
N SER A 140 7.51 -13.26 19.76
CA SER A 140 6.51 -14.29 19.48
C SER A 140 7.13 -15.69 19.35
N LEU A 141 8.34 -15.81 18.78
CA LEU A 141 9.06 -17.07 18.67
C LEU A 141 9.62 -17.56 20.02
N MET A 142 9.90 -16.65 20.96
CA MET A 142 10.34 -17.00 22.31
C MET A 142 9.17 -17.51 23.20
N GLY A 143 7.93 -17.32 22.78
CA GLY A 143 6.73 -17.68 23.54
C GLY A 143 6.45 -16.75 24.73
N ASN A 144 5.23 -16.81 25.25
CA ASN A 144 4.79 -16.03 26.44
C ASN A 144 4.95 -14.50 26.32
N ALA A 145 4.93 -13.96 25.09
CA ALA A 145 4.97 -12.53 24.84
C ALA A 145 3.56 -11.94 24.78
N THR A 146 3.39 -10.77 25.39
CA THR A 146 2.19 -9.93 25.23
C THR A 146 2.61 -8.60 24.62
N ALA A 147 1.98 -8.21 23.50
CA ALA A 147 2.25 -6.94 22.84
C ALA A 147 1.05 -5.99 23.03
N LYS A 148 1.35 -4.71 23.27
CA LYS A 148 0.35 -3.64 23.26
C LYS A 148 0.79 -2.58 22.25
N PHE A 149 -0.16 -2.14 21.41
CA PHE A 149 0.06 -1.08 20.43
C PHE A 149 -0.73 0.16 20.85
N PHE A 150 -0.04 1.29 20.86
CA PHE A 150 -0.66 2.60 21.06
C PHE A 150 -0.48 3.41 19.77
N ASN A 151 -1.60 3.86 19.19
CA ASN A 151 -1.60 4.70 18.03
C ASN A 151 -2.28 6.04 18.37
N GLU A 152 -1.59 7.13 18.08
CA GLU A 152 -2.17 8.48 18.05
C GLU A 152 -2.43 8.90 16.62
N LYS A 153 -3.62 9.42 16.36
CA LYS A 153 -4.00 9.94 15.05
C LYS A 153 -4.67 11.30 15.22
N GLY A 154 -4.34 12.23 14.34
CA GLY A 154 -5.09 13.47 14.24
C GLY A 154 -6.55 13.19 13.84
N PRO A 155 -7.51 14.00 14.31
CA PRO A 155 -8.94 13.76 14.14
C PRO A 155 -9.37 13.59 12.68
N ASN A 156 -8.73 14.31 11.76
CA ASN A 156 -9.02 14.21 10.33
C ASN A 156 -8.67 12.84 9.73
N ALA A 157 -7.76 12.08 10.34
CA ALA A 157 -7.43 10.73 9.90
C ALA A 157 -8.49 9.69 10.30
N LEU A 158 -9.40 10.06 11.20
CA LEU A 158 -10.51 9.21 11.65
C LEU A 158 -11.82 9.51 10.94
N LYS A 159 -11.90 10.59 10.13
CA LYS A 159 -13.11 10.94 9.39
C LYS A 159 -13.57 9.78 8.49
N GLY A 160 -14.85 9.46 8.58
CA GLY A 160 -15.44 8.35 7.83
C GLY A 160 -15.33 6.99 8.52
N THR A 161 -14.75 6.92 9.73
CA THR A 161 -14.75 5.71 10.56
C THR A 161 -15.85 5.77 11.62
N PRO A 162 -16.32 4.61 12.13
CA PRO A 162 -17.35 4.58 13.20
C PRO A 162 -16.95 5.27 14.49
N VAL A 163 -15.66 5.44 14.73
CA VAL A 163 -15.12 6.05 15.97
C VAL A 163 -14.92 7.56 15.86
N TYR A 164 -15.22 8.16 14.70
CA TYR A 164 -15.09 9.60 14.51
C TYR A 164 -16.25 10.34 15.13
N ASP A 165 -15.92 11.40 15.86
CA ASP A 165 -16.84 12.39 16.43
C ASP A 165 -16.21 13.78 16.33
N GLU A 166 -17.03 14.83 16.12
CA GLU A 166 -16.52 16.19 15.94
C GLU A 166 -15.79 16.74 17.17
N SER A 167 -16.13 16.27 18.38
CA SER A 167 -15.43 16.68 19.60
C SER A 167 -13.93 16.34 19.57
N LEU A 168 -13.53 15.35 18.75
CA LEU A 168 -12.11 14.99 18.55
C LEU A 168 -11.28 16.11 17.92
N GLN A 169 -11.91 17.15 17.35
CA GLN A 169 -11.18 18.32 16.83
C GLN A 169 -10.60 19.19 17.97
N THR A 170 -11.17 19.08 19.16
CA THR A 170 -10.81 19.91 20.34
C THR A 170 -10.39 19.07 21.55
N GLU A 171 -10.75 17.80 21.60
CA GLU A 171 -10.49 16.92 22.75
C GLU A 171 -9.71 15.67 22.33
N GLN A 172 -8.61 15.40 23.04
CA GLN A 172 -7.88 14.14 22.90
C GLN A 172 -8.50 13.09 23.80
N ARG A 173 -8.89 11.95 23.23
CA ARG A 173 -9.42 10.80 23.97
C ARG A 173 -9.08 9.47 23.30
N THR A 174 -9.13 8.40 24.09
CA THR A 174 -9.08 7.03 23.57
C THR A 174 -10.41 6.71 22.89
N VAL A 175 -10.38 6.49 21.58
CA VAL A 175 -11.57 6.16 20.77
C VAL A 175 -11.79 4.66 20.60
N PHE A 176 -10.77 3.86 20.87
CA PHE A 176 -10.83 2.41 20.80
C PHE A 176 -9.82 1.79 21.78
N SER A 177 -10.21 0.71 22.44
CA SER A 177 -9.34 -0.16 23.24
C SER A 177 -9.89 -1.58 23.13
N GLY A 178 -9.12 -2.49 22.56
CA GLY A 178 -9.52 -3.87 22.32
C GLY A 178 -8.40 -4.67 21.69
N SER A 179 -8.70 -5.85 21.18
CA SER A 179 -7.75 -6.68 20.46
C SER A 179 -7.44 -6.11 19.06
N ALA A 180 -6.32 -6.55 18.45
CA ALA A 180 -5.97 -6.17 17.08
C ALA A 180 -7.06 -6.59 16.08
N THR A 181 -7.71 -7.72 16.30
CA THR A 181 -8.80 -8.24 15.45
C THR A 181 -10.04 -7.35 15.51
N GLU A 182 -10.38 -6.82 16.71
CA GLU A 182 -11.51 -5.92 16.88
C GLU A 182 -11.25 -4.50 16.33
N ALA A 183 -9.97 -4.15 16.09
CA ALA A 183 -9.55 -2.84 15.58
C ALA A 183 -9.65 -2.73 14.06
N ILE A 184 -9.99 -3.80 13.36
CA ILE A 184 -10.10 -3.92 11.91
C ILE A 184 -11.57 -3.90 11.49
#